data_902a9416687a9733cdfeb190c4c661b9
#
_entry.id   902a9416687a9733cdfeb190c4c661b9
#
_cell.length_a   1.000
_cell.length_b   1.000
_cell.length_c   1.000
_cell.angle_alpha   90.00
_cell.angle_beta   90.00
_cell.angle_gamma   90.00
#
_symmetry.space_group_name_H-M   'P 1'
#
loop_
_entity.id
_entity.type
_entity.pdbx_description
1 polymer ?
#
loop_
_entity_poly.entity_id
_entity_poly.type
_entity_poly.pdbx_seq_one_letter_code
_entity_poly.pdbx_strand_id
1 'polypeptide(L)'
;MIIKIKEKEGLELYKKYMEADFPEDERPSYKEYKKLTISNKHDIYKYQENGETVAYFISIEKHNNILITHLAVIKRYRGMGVGKRLLNSIINFYKNKNLLIVEAESEKMANNENELDIIKRRKKYYMNAGFEEQKGIKYILTDVDYSILVYYYITKLTNIELTNIIKSIYNDVLPNMDYLKIESDEKDI
;
A
#
# COMPACT_ATOMS: atom_id res chain seq x y z
N MET A 1 -7.41 -17.12 -2.77
CA MET A 1 -6.39 -17.20 -3.85
C MET A 1 -6.14 -15.81 -4.41
N ILE A 2 -4.86 -15.41 -4.60
CA ILE A 2 -4.47 -14.15 -5.26
C ILE A 2 -4.39 -14.37 -6.76
N ILE A 3 -5.00 -13.48 -7.54
CA ILE A 3 -5.02 -13.53 -9.01
C ILE A 3 -4.68 -12.15 -9.54
N LYS A 4 -3.60 -12.07 -10.34
CA LYS A 4 -3.26 -10.85 -11.08
C LYS A 4 -4.29 -10.64 -12.19
N ILE A 5 -4.82 -9.43 -12.29
CA ILE A 5 -5.82 -9.08 -13.30
C ILE A 5 -5.24 -8.17 -14.39
N LYS A 6 -5.84 -8.23 -15.57
CA LYS A 6 -5.41 -7.46 -16.73
C LYS A 6 -6.10 -6.09 -16.78
N GLU A 7 -5.63 -5.25 -17.68
CA GLU A 7 -6.08 -3.86 -17.86
C GLU A 7 -7.60 -3.70 -17.78
N LYS A 8 -8.37 -4.40 -18.64
CA LYS A 8 -9.83 -4.26 -18.70
C LYS A 8 -10.49 -4.51 -17.33
N GLU A 9 -10.13 -5.63 -16.69
CA GLU A 9 -10.69 -6.01 -15.39
C GLU A 9 -10.21 -5.04 -14.28
N GLY A 10 -8.97 -4.53 -14.37
CA GLY A 10 -8.44 -3.51 -13.47
C GLY A 10 -9.21 -2.20 -13.55
N LEU A 11 -9.54 -1.73 -14.76
CA LEU A 11 -10.34 -0.52 -14.97
C LEU A 11 -11.79 -0.69 -14.46
N GLU A 12 -12.37 -1.88 -14.62
CA GLU A 12 -13.68 -2.22 -14.07
C GLU A 12 -13.64 -2.24 -12.53
N LEU A 13 -12.57 -2.78 -11.92
CA LEU A 13 -12.37 -2.82 -10.48
C LEU A 13 -12.33 -1.40 -9.88
N TYR A 14 -11.63 -0.47 -10.53
CA TYR A 14 -11.56 0.91 -10.08
C TYR A 14 -12.96 1.51 -9.91
N LYS A 15 -13.78 1.47 -10.96
CA LYS A 15 -15.14 2.02 -10.95
C LYS A 15 -16.09 1.29 -10.01
N LYS A 16 -15.91 -0.03 -9.88
CA LYS A 16 -16.83 -0.85 -9.10
C LYS A 16 -16.58 -0.79 -7.60
N TYR A 17 -15.31 -0.65 -7.21
CA TYR A 17 -14.90 -0.79 -5.82
C TYR A 17 -14.04 0.37 -5.33
N MET A 18 -12.99 0.75 -6.06
CA MET A 18 -11.99 1.68 -5.55
C MET A 18 -12.55 3.07 -5.30
N GLU A 19 -13.45 3.56 -6.15
CA GLU A 19 -14.12 4.86 -5.95
C GLU A 19 -14.97 4.91 -4.67
N ALA A 20 -15.49 3.76 -4.23
CA ALA A 20 -16.29 3.67 -3.01
C ALA A 20 -15.46 3.30 -1.77
N ASP A 21 -14.33 2.63 -1.94
CA ASP A 21 -13.51 2.11 -0.85
C ASP A 21 -12.45 3.12 -0.35
N PHE A 22 -12.04 4.09 -1.21
CA PHE A 22 -11.03 5.10 -0.90
C PHE A 22 -11.58 6.50 -1.16
N PRO A 23 -11.34 7.48 -0.27
CA PRO A 23 -11.59 8.90 -0.51
C PRO A 23 -10.86 9.41 -1.76
N GLU A 24 -11.29 10.55 -2.29
CA GLU A 24 -10.73 11.10 -3.54
C GLU A 24 -9.27 11.53 -3.40
N ASP A 25 -8.88 12.00 -2.24
CA ASP A 25 -7.52 12.41 -1.85
C ASP A 25 -6.58 11.22 -1.56
N GLU A 26 -7.13 10.03 -1.27
CA GLU A 26 -6.35 8.80 -1.03
C GLU A 26 -6.20 7.90 -2.27
N ARG A 27 -6.75 8.28 -3.42
CA ARG A 27 -6.68 7.49 -4.65
C ARG A 27 -6.30 8.31 -5.87
N PRO A 28 -5.59 7.72 -6.85
CA PRO A 28 -5.36 8.40 -8.12
C PRO A 28 -6.69 8.69 -8.83
N SER A 29 -6.75 9.78 -9.58
CA SER A 29 -7.87 10.00 -10.49
C SER A 29 -8.01 8.84 -11.49
N TYR A 30 -9.20 8.60 -12.01
CA TYR A 30 -9.41 7.52 -13.01
C TYR A 30 -8.47 7.65 -14.22
N LYS A 31 -8.15 8.88 -14.62
CA LYS A 31 -7.22 9.16 -15.74
C LYS A 31 -5.79 8.69 -15.41
N GLU A 32 -5.31 8.98 -14.23
CA GLU A 32 -3.97 8.58 -13.76
C GLU A 32 -3.91 7.07 -13.55
N TYR A 33 -4.90 6.50 -12.85
CA TYR A 33 -5.03 5.06 -12.67
C TYR A 33 -4.99 4.30 -14.00
N LYS A 34 -5.78 4.76 -14.99
CA LYS A 34 -5.80 4.20 -16.35
C LYS A 34 -4.42 4.28 -17.01
N LYS A 35 -3.73 5.43 -16.89
CA LYS A 35 -2.38 5.60 -17.43
C LYS A 35 -1.39 4.61 -16.80
N LEU A 36 -1.39 4.47 -15.48
CA LEU A 36 -0.54 3.52 -14.76
C LEU A 36 -0.84 2.07 -15.15
N THR A 37 -2.12 1.72 -15.29
CA THR A 37 -2.55 0.37 -15.69
C THR A 37 -2.11 0.02 -17.10
N ILE A 38 -2.33 0.90 -18.09
CA ILE A 38 -1.92 0.69 -19.48
C ILE A 38 -0.39 0.59 -19.61
N SER A 39 0.35 1.41 -18.85
CA SER A 39 1.82 1.41 -18.90
C SER A 39 2.46 0.31 -18.05
N ASN A 40 1.68 -0.56 -17.42
CA ASN A 40 2.16 -1.60 -16.49
C ASN A 40 3.07 -1.05 -15.38
N LYS A 41 2.76 0.14 -14.87
CA LYS A 41 3.53 0.78 -13.78
C LYS A 41 3.09 0.32 -12.39
N HIS A 42 1.96 -0.37 -12.32
CA HIS A 42 1.48 -1.05 -11.13
C HIS A 42 0.82 -2.39 -11.49
N ASP A 43 0.77 -3.28 -10.54
CA ASP A 43 0.12 -4.58 -10.63
C ASP A 43 -1.16 -4.57 -9.81
N ILE A 44 -2.23 -5.08 -10.40
CA ILE A 44 -3.55 -5.14 -9.78
C ILE A 44 -3.91 -6.60 -9.52
N TYR A 45 -4.34 -6.89 -8.28
CA TYR A 45 -4.71 -8.24 -7.87
C TYR A 45 -6.09 -8.26 -7.24
N LYS A 46 -6.86 -9.29 -7.55
CA LYS A 46 -8.04 -9.69 -6.79
C LYS A 46 -7.72 -10.85 -5.86
N TYR A 47 -8.35 -10.84 -4.69
CA TYR A 47 -8.32 -11.96 -3.76
C TYR A 47 -9.67 -12.66 -3.75
N GLN A 48 -9.65 -13.97 -4.04
CA GLN A 48 -10.85 -14.78 -4.13
C GLN A 48 -10.93 -15.83 -3.02
N GLU A 49 -12.13 -16.00 -2.47
CA GLU A 49 -12.52 -17.10 -1.61
C GLU A 49 -13.79 -17.73 -2.20
N ASN A 50 -13.83 -19.05 -2.28
CA ASN A 50 -14.96 -19.81 -2.85
C ASN A 50 -15.44 -19.33 -4.24
N GLY A 51 -14.50 -18.90 -5.09
CA GLY A 51 -14.79 -18.39 -6.43
C GLY A 51 -15.24 -16.93 -6.50
N GLU A 52 -15.49 -16.28 -5.36
CA GLU A 52 -15.91 -14.87 -5.30
C GLU A 52 -14.76 -13.93 -4.98
N THR A 53 -14.73 -12.77 -5.63
CA THR A 53 -13.79 -11.70 -5.27
C THR A 53 -14.24 -11.04 -3.98
N VAL A 54 -13.45 -11.19 -2.92
CA VAL A 54 -13.75 -10.68 -1.58
C VAL A 54 -12.88 -9.49 -1.17
N ALA A 55 -11.74 -9.31 -1.86
CA ALA A 55 -10.81 -8.20 -1.62
C ALA A 55 -9.93 -7.96 -2.85
N TYR A 56 -9.17 -6.88 -2.84
CA TYR A 56 -8.19 -6.57 -3.87
C TYR A 56 -7.03 -5.77 -3.28
N PHE A 57 -5.91 -5.74 -4.01
CA PHE A 57 -4.80 -4.85 -3.69
C PHE A 57 -4.06 -4.45 -4.96
N ILE A 58 -3.32 -3.35 -4.86
CA ILE A 58 -2.48 -2.80 -5.91
C ILE A 58 -1.07 -2.70 -5.36
N SER A 59 -0.09 -3.11 -6.14
CA SER A 59 1.31 -3.04 -5.76
C SER A 59 2.19 -2.54 -6.89
N ILE A 60 3.34 -2.01 -6.50
CA ILE A 60 4.43 -1.64 -7.40
C ILE A 60 5.64 -2.46 -6.99
N GLU A 61 6.27 -3.11 -7.96
CA GLU A 61 7.51 -3.85 -7.74
C GLU A 61 8.70 -3.11 -8.35
N LYS A 62 9.77 -2.96 -7.58
CA LYS A 62 11.06 -2.49 -8.09
C LYS A 62 12.22 -3.16 -7.35
N HIS A 63 13.15 -3.78 -8.10
CA HIS A 63 14.33 -4.46 -7.57
C HIS A 63 14.01 -5.45 -6.44
N ASN A 64 12.97 -6.27 -6.62
CA ASN A 64 12.46 -7.22 -5.61
C ASN A 64 11.92 -6.59 -4.32
N ASN A 65 11.66 -5.28 -4.30
CA ASN A 65 10.96 -4.60 -3.24
C ASN A 65 9.53 -4.30 -3.68
N ILE A 66 8.58 -4.52 -2.80
CA ILE A 66 7.16 -4.38 -3.09
C ILE A 66 6.58 -3.24 -2.25
N LEU A 67 5.95 -2.28 -2.91
CA LEU A 67 5.09 -1.29 -2.27
C LEU A 67 3.64 -1.65 -2.54
N ILE A 68 2.85 -1.86 -1.49
CA ILE A 68 1.40 -2.03 -1.59
C ILE A 68 0.78 -0.66 -1.41
N THR A 69 0.28 -0.08 -2.49
CA THR A 69 -0.30 1.26 -2.49
C THR A 69 -1.76 1.27 -2.03
N HIS A 70 -2.53 0.24 -2.39
CA HIS A 70 -3.93 0.13 -2.02
C HIS A 70 -4.26 -1.31 -1.62
N LEU A 71 -4.99 -1.48 -0.54
CA LEU A 71 -5.48 -2.77 -0.05
C LEU A 71 -6.87 -2.59 0.54
N ALA A 72 -7.86 -3.27 -0.01
CA ALA A 72 -9.23 -3.16 0.47
C ALA A 72 -9.96 -4.51 0.51
N VAL A 73 -10.75 -4.70 1.56
CA VAL A 73 -11.77 -5.74 1.64
C VAL A 73 -13.10 -5.15 1.17
N ILE A 74 -13.71 -5.78 0.19
CA ILE A 74 -15.01 -5.35 -0.36
C ILE A 74 -16.03 -5.26 0.78
N LYS A 75 -16.79 -4.16 0.82
CA LYS A 75 -17.64 -3.74 1.94
C LYS A 75 -18.48 -4.87 2.55
N ARG A 76 -19.12 -5.70 1.71
CA ARG A 76 -19.99 -6.80 2.16
C ARG A 76 -19.26 -7.93 2.91
N TYR A 77 -17.94 -8.01 2.80
CA TYR A 77 -17.09 -9.04 3.46
C TYR A 77 -16.27 -8.50 4.64
N ARG A 78 -16.45 -7.20 4.98
CA ARG A 78 -15.78 -6.61 6.14
C ARG A 78 -16.29 -7.23 7.44
N GLY A 79 -15.44 -7.28 8.47
CA GLY A 79 -15.78 -7.93 9.75
C GLY A 79 -15.70 -9.46 9.76
N MET A 80 -15.51 -10.13 8.61
CA MET A 80 -15.46 -11.59 8.48
C MET A 80 -14.02 -12.17 8.51
N GLY A 81 -13.03 -11.42 8.97
CA GLY A 81 -11.64 -11.85 9.03
C GLY A 81 -10.92 -11.93 7.67
N VAL A 82 -11.57 -11.53 6.57
CA VAL A 82 -11.01 -11.55 5.21
C VAL A 82 -9.70 -10.77 5.13
N GLY A 83 -9.62 -9.60 5.76
CA GLY A 83 -8.41 -8.79 5.77
C GLY A 83 -7.19 -9.55 6.30
N LYS A 84 -7.33 -10.25 7.44
CA LYS A 84 -6.24 -11.05 8.02
C LYS A 84 -5.80 -12.17 7.06
N ARG A 85 -6.75 -12.86 6.43
CA ARG A 85 -6.43 -13.93 5.47
C ARG A 85 -5.78 -13.38 4.21
N LEU A 86 -6.25 -12.23 3.71
CA LEU A 86 -5.64 -11.52 2.59
C LEU A 86 -4.20 -11.15 2.88
N LEU A 87 -3.91 -10.48 4.01
CA LEU A 87 -2.57 -10.03 4.36
C LEU A 87 -1.60 -11.20 4.50
N ASN A 88 -2.01 -12.28 5.17
CA ASN A 88 -1.21 -13.51 5.26
C ASN A 88 -0.95 -14.13 3.87
N SER A 89 -1.94 -14.08 2.98
CA SER A 89 -1.80 -14.57 1.61
C SER A 89 -0.83 -13.70 0.80
N ILE A 90 -0.85 -12.38 0.98
CA ILE A 90 0.09 -11.42 0.36
C ILE A 90 1.51 -11.69 0.83
N ILE A 91 1.72 -11.84 2.15
CA ILE A 91 3.03 -12.16 2.73
C ILE A 91 3.57 -13.46 2.11
N ASN A 92 2.76 -14.51 2.03
CA ASN A 92 3.21 -15.76 1.42
C ASN A 92 3.42 -15.64 -0.10
N PHE A 93 2.61 -14.86 -0.80
CA PHE A 93 2.71 -14.63 -2.24
C PHE A 93 4.05 -13.98 -2.62
N TYR A 94 4.52 -13.02 -1.82
CA TYR A 94 5.77 -12.29 -2.04
C TYR A 94 6.98 -12.83 -1.26
N LYS A 95 6.92 -14.06 -0.72
CA LYS A 95 7.98 -14.65 0.13
C LYS A 95 9.39 -14.70 -0.47
N ASN A 96 9.51 -14.58 -1.80
CA ASN A 96 10.80 -14.57 -2.52
C ASN A 96 11.28 -13.14 -2.85
N LYS A 97 10.64 -12.12 -2.28
CA LYS A 97 11.03 -10.71 -2.40
C LYS A 97 11.92 -10.29 -1.24
N ASN A 98 12.46 -9.07 -1.28
CA ASN A 98 13.28 -8.56 -0.19
C ASN A 98 12.42 -8.08 0.97
N LEU A 99 11.38 -7.30 0.65
CA LEU A 99 10.48 -6.69 1.64
C LEU A 99 9.12 -6.31 1.02
N LEU A 100 8.13 -6.13 1.91
CA LEU A 100 6.86 -5.46 1.60
C LEU A 100 6.81 -4.14 2.35
N ILE A 101 6.42 -3.08 1.66
CA ILE A 101 6.15 -1.76 2.24
C ILE A 101 4.65 -1.52 2.17
N VAL A 102 4.08 -0.98 3.23
CA VAL A 102 2.73 -0.42 3.25
C VAL A 102 2.78 0.98 3.85
N GLU A 103 1.92 1.83 3.34
CA GLU A 103 1.71 3.20 3.80
C GLU A 103 0.41 3.24 4.59
N ALA A 104 0.47 3.69 5.83
CA ALA A 104 -0.69 3.91 6.65
C ALA A 104 -0.71 5.36 7.09
N GLU A 105 -1.87 6.01 7.07
CA GLU A 105 -1.99 7.38 7.57
C GLU A 105 -1.34 7.52 8.94
N SER A 106 -0.62 8.61 9.11
CA SER A 106 -0.03 8.98 10.40
C SER A 106 -1.13 9.39 11.38
N GLU A 107 -0.93 9.09 12.66
CA GLU A 107 -1.83 9.51 13.73
C GLU A 107 -2.02 11.03 13.80
N LYS A 108 -1.10 11.80 13.22
CA LYS A 108 -1.17 13.27 13.10
C LYS A 108 -2.30 13.75 12.18
N MET A 109 -2.78 12.89 11.27
CA MET A 109 -3.86 13.20 10.34
C MET A 109 -5.25 13.12 10.98
N ALA A 110 -5.36 12.54 12.17
CA ALA A 110 -6.63 12.41 12.86
C ALA A 110 -7.18 13.77 13.32
N ASN A 111 -8.40 14.10 12.91
CA ASN A 111 -9.10 15.31 13.31
C ASN A 111 -9.95 15.12 14.60
N ASN A 112 -10.18 13.87 15.01
CA ASN A 112 -10.95 13.49 16.19
C ASN A 112 -10.56 12.10 16.70
N GLU A 113 -11.03 11.74 17.89
CA GLU A 113 -10.71 10.46 18.55
C GLU A 113 -11.15 9.23 17.73
N ASN A 114 -12.28 9.31 17.04
CA ASN A 114 -12.75 8.19 16.22
C ASN A 114 -11.82 7.91 15.04
N GLU A 115 -11.33 8.95 14.37
CA GLU A 115 -10.35 8.81 13.29
C GLU A 115 -9.02 8.28 13.82
N LEU A 116 -8.56 8.80 14.96
CA LEU A 116 -7.35 8.31 15.62
C LEU A 116 -7.44 6.81 15.93
N ASP A 117 -8.58 6.34 16.43
CA ASP A 117 -8.80 4.93 16.71
C ASP A 117 -8.81 4.07 15.44
N ILE A 118 -9.35 4.59 14.33
CA ILE A 118 -9.33 3.91 13.03
C ILE A 118 -7.89 3.78 12.53
N ILE A 119 -7.10 4.86 12.56
CA ILE A 119 -5.70 4.87 12.14
C ILE A 119 -4.88 3.89 12.99
N LYS A 120 -4.99 3.96 14.33
CA LYS A 120 -4.29 3.04 15.24
C LYS A 120 -4.65 1.58 14.98
N ARG A 121 -5.92 1.28 14.70
CA ARG A 121 -6.41 -0.07 14.39
C ARG A 121 -5.84 -0.57 13.06
N ARG A 122 -5.73 0.30 12.04
CA ARG A 122 -5.11 0.00 10.74
C ARG A 122 -3.62 -0.31 10.92
N LYS A 123 -2.87 0.49 11.66
CA LYS A 123 -1.46 0.21 11.98
C LYS A 123 -1.29 -1.11 12.73
N LYS A 124 -2.08 -1.33 13.79
CA LYS A 124 -2.08 -2.57 14.57
C LYS A 124 -2.39 -3.81 13.71
N TYR A 125 -3.26 -3.68 12.72
CA TYR A 125 -3.57 -4.75 11.79
C TYR A 125 -2.32 -5.24 11.03
N TYR A 126 -1.50 -4.33 10.51
CA TYR A 126 -0.24 -4.68 9.86
C TYR A 126 0.81 -5.20 10.85
N MET A 127 0.98 -4.54 11.99
CA MET A 127 1.94 -4.96 13.02
C MET A 127 1.64 -6.36 13.55
N ASN A 128 0.38 -6.72 13.72
CA ASN A 128 -0.03 -8.09 14.13
C ASN A 128 0.30 -9.16 13.07
N ALA A 129 0.57 -8.78 11.85
CA ALA A 129 1.01 -9.67 10.76
C ALA A 129 2.55 -9.69 10.60
N GLY A 130 3.29 -8.99 11.47
CA GLY A 130 4.75 -8.96 11.47
C GLY A 130 5.39 -7.78 10.75
N PHE A 131 4.60 -6.78 10.34
CA PHE A 131 5.17 -5.52 9.85
C PHE A 131 5.72 -4.69 11.01
N GLU A 132 6.80 -3.96 10.76
CA GLU A 132 7.43 -3.06 11.70
C GLU A 132 7.28 -1.61 11.24
N GLU A 133 6.82 -0.73 12.12
CA GLU A 133 6.76 0.70 11.84
C GLU A 133 8.18 1.29 11.84
N GLN A 134 8.52 2.00 10.77
CA GLN A 134 9.81 2.65 10.62
C GLN A 134 9.77 4.04 11.26
N LYS A 135 10.36 4.14 12.45
CA LYS A 135 10.51 5.42 13.16
C LYS A 135 11.69 6.20 12.58
N GLY A 136 11.61 7.53 12.64
CA GLY A 136 12.67 8.40 12.09
C GLY A 136 12.60 8.64 10.59
N ILE A 137 11.49 8.25 9.94
CA ILE A 137 11.17 8.63 8.57
C ILE A 137 10.00 9.59 8.58
N LYS A 138 10.21 10.81 8.07
CA LYS A 138 9.15 11.76 7.76
C LYS A 138 8.70 11.50 6.33
N TYR A 139 7.44 11.18 6.15
CA TYR A 139 6.91 10.78 4.86
C TYR A 139 5.58 11.47 4.56
N ILE A 140 5.56 12.32 3.53
CA ILE A 140 4.37 13.02 3.06
C ILE A 140 4.22 12.72 1.57
N LEU A 141 3.06 12.23 1.18
CA LEU A 141 2.69 11.99 -0.20
C LEU A 141 1.38 12.75 -0.50
N THR A 142 1.40 13.63 -1.51
CA THR A 142 0.23 14.44 -1.90
C THR A 142 -0.44 15.16 -0.71
N ASP A 143 0.40 15.74 0.18
CA ASP A 143 0.01 16.46 1.40
C ASP A 143 -0.56 15.60 2.55
N VAL A 144 -0.60 14.27 2.41
CA VAL A 144 -0.95 13.33 3.49
C VAL A 144 0.32 12.82 4.17
N ASP A 145 0.36 12.92 5.51
CA ASP A 145 1.46 12.35 6.35
C ASP A 145 1.19 10.86 6.58
N TYR A 146 2.15 10.01 6.23
CA TYR A 146 2.06 8.57 6.39
C TYR A 146 3.12 8.01 7.34
N SER A 147 2.76 6.94 8.04
CA SER A 147 3.69 6.01 8.68
C SER A 147 4.06 4.92 7.68
N ILE A 148 5.35 4.59 7.61
CA ILE A 148 5.86 3.48 6.80
C ILE A 148 5.94 2.24 7.66
N LEU A 149 5.31 1.16 7.21
CA LEU A 149 5.42 -0.16 7.84
C LEU A 149 6.03 -1.15 6.86
N VAL A 150 6.99 -1.94 7.33
CA VAL A 150 7.77 -2.86 6.50
C VAL A 150 7.75 -4.26 7.06
N TYR A 151 7.50 -5.23 6.19
CA TYR A 151 7.73 -6.65 6.44
C TYR A 151 9.00 -7.08 5.71
N TYR A 152 10.02 -7.50 6.45
CA TYR A 152 11.29 -7.92 5.91
C TYR A 152 11.34 -9.44 5.72
N TYR A 153 11.72 -9.91 4.52
CA TYR A 153 11.96 -11.33 4.26
C TYR A 153 13.44 -11.70 4.41
N ILE A 154 14.33 -10.73 4.21
CA ILE A 154 15.78 -10.94 4.24
C ILE A 154 16.36 -10.12 5.40
N THR A 155 16.97 -9.00 5.10
CA THR A 155 17.68 -8.17 6.08
C THR A 155 16.93 -6.86 6.30
N LYS A 156 16.91 -6.38 7.56
CA LYS A 156 16.43 -5.05 7.85
C LYS A 156 17.36 -4.01 7.23
N LEU A 157 16.75 -2.95 6.72
CA LEU A 157 17.43 -1.82 6.11
C LEU A 157 17.51 -0.66 7.09
N THR A 158 18.49 0.21 6.87
CA THR A 158 18.54 1.54 7.49
C THR A 158 17.41 2.42 6.93
N ASN A 159 17.07 3.49 7.64
CA ASN A 159 16.07 4.46 7.17
C ASN A 159 16.50 5.11 5.86
N ILE A 160 17.80 5.37 5.67
CA ILE A 160 18.36 5.93 4.41
C ILE A 160 18.12 4.97 3.24
N GLU A 161 18.49 3.68 3.39
CA GLU A 161 18.27 2.69 2.33
C GLU A 161 16.77 2.56 1.98
N LEU A 162 15.91 2.51 2.99
CA LEU A 162 14.47 2.40 2.78
C LEU A 162 13.90 3.63 2.08
N THR A 163 14.29 4.86 2.47
CA THR A 163 13.85 6.09 1.79
C THR A 163 14.30 6.12 0.34
N ASN A 164 15.51 5.66 0.04
CA ASN A 164 16.02 5.57 -1.34
C ASN A 164 15.23 4.56 -2.19
N ILE A 165 14.84 3.42 -1.61
CA ILE A 165 13.97 2.44 -2.28
C ILE A 165 12.62 3.07 -2.60
N ILE A 166 11.97 3.73 -1.63
CA ILE A 166 10.67 4.36 -1.83
C ILE A 166 10.76 5.46 -2.90
N LYS A 167 11.75 6.34 -2.83
CA LYS A 167 11.98 7.36 -3.88
C LYS A 167 12.15 6.72 -5.26
N SER A 168 12.93 5.64 -5.34
CA SER A 168 13.13 4.91 -6.59
C SER A 168 11.84 4.32 -7.16
N ILE A 169 10.95 3.76 -6.31
CA ILE A 169 9.66 3.23 -6.73
C ILE A 169 8.78 4.36 -7.29
N TYR A 170 8.67 5.47 -6.55
CA TYR A 170 7.80 6.58 -6.94
C TYR A 170 8.28 7.36 -8.15
N ASN A 171 9.58 7.40 -8.40
CA ASN A 171 10.14 8.04 -9.59
C ASN A 171 9.60 7.44 -10.92
N ASP A 172 9.14 6.19 -10.88
CA ASP A 172 8.58 5.54 -12.06
C ASP A 172 7.07 5.79 -12.25
N VAL A 173 6.38 6.17 -11.19
CA VAL A 173 4.91 6.21 -11.19
C VAL A 173 4.32 7.60 -10.95
N LEU A 174 4.98 8.45 -10.18
CA LEU A 174 4.52 9.82 -9.96
C LEU A 174 4.77 10.70 -11.20
N PRO A 175 3.80 11.56 -11.55
CA PRO A 175 3.99 12.54 -12.62
C PRO A 175 5.02 13.61 -12.26
N ASN A 176 5.20 13.90 -10.98
CA ASN A 176 6.17 14.83 -10.42
C ASN A 176 6.58 14.35 -9.03
N MET A 177 7.88 14.29 -8.78
CA MET A 177 8.45 13.90 -7.48
C MET A 177 8.22 14.93 -6.37
N ASP A 178 7.80 16.16 -6.69
CA ASP A 178 7.42 17.17 -5.68
C ASP A 178 6.21 16.73 -4.82
N TYR A 179 5.42 15.77 -5.30
CA TYR A 179 4.34 15.14 -4.52
C TYR A 179 4.84 14.24 -3.39
N LEU A 180 6.13 13.85 -3.42
CA LEU A 180 6.74 13.00 -2.41
C LEU A 180 7.79 13.78 -1.61
N LYS A 181 7.53 14.01 -0.33
CA LYS A 181 8.51 14.54 0.63
C LYS A 181 8.85 13.42 1.60
N ILE A 182 10.06 12.87 1.47
CA ILE A 182 10.54 11.79 2.33
C ILE A 182 11.97 12.10 2.81
N GLU A 183 12.16 12.07 4.12
CA GLU A 183 13.41 12.36 4.81
C GLU A 183 13.62 11.32 5.92
N SER A 184 14.86 10.97 6.21
CA SER A 184 15.23 10.16 7.38
C SER A 184 16.02 10.98 8.39
N ASP A 185 15.89 10.65 9.67
CA ASP A 185 16.66 11.28 10.75
C ASP A 185 18.13 10.82 10.76
N GLU A 186 18.45 9.73 10.06
CA GLU A 186 19.81 9.23 9.92
C GLU A 186 20.58 10.16 8.97
N LYS A 187 21.81 10.52 9.36
CA LYS A 187 22.73 11.24 8.49
C LYS A 187 23.50 10.22 7.64
N ASP A 188 23.72 10.56 6.38
CA ASP A 188 24.68 9.85 5.55
C ASP A 188 26.05 9.93 6.24
N ILE A 189 26.64 8.77 6.58
CA ILE A 189 27.96 8.66 7.21
C ILE A 189 29.02 8.67 6.13
#